data_8149c95bb7ea92002876367bb416076b
#
_entry.id   8149c95bb7ea92002876367bb416076b
#
_cell.length_a   1.000
_cell.length_b   1.000
_cell.length_c   1.000
_cell.angle_alpha   90.00
_cell.angle_beta   90.00
_cell.angle_gamma   90.00
#
_symmetry.space_group_name_H-M   'P 1'
#
loop_
_entity.id
_entity.type
_entity.pdbx_description
1 polymer ?
#
loop_
_entity_poly.entity_id
_entity_poly.type
_entity_poly.pdbx_seq_one_letter_code
_entity_poly.pdbx_strand_id
1 'polypeptide(L)'
;TNVVFELKKKELELTEVDLAKILGIRIIYFDLDKHFIRTDAALELQKIADIMKQYPQMKIDVRSHTDSRSAADYNLQLSQKRADATRAWLIKQGIAADRLTAHGYGESKLVNQCADGIKCSDVQHQENRRSEFIIIE
;
A
#
# COMPACT_ATOMS: atom_id res chain seq x y z
N THR A 1 12.83 20.18 -4.67
CA THR A 1 11.97 19.67 -5.74
C THR A 1 10.51 19.83 -5.37
N ASN A 2 9.64 19.70 -6.38
CA ASN A 2 8.18 19.76 -6.15
C ASN A 2 7.70 18.68 -5.19
N VAL A 3 8.30 17.49 -5.22
CA VAL A 3 7.93 16.40 -4.32
C VAL A 3 8.21 16.77 -2.86
N VAL A 4 9.38 17.33 -2.57
CA VAL A 4 9.72 17.75 -1.20
C VAL A 4 8.74 18.82 -0.70
N PHE A 5 8.42 19.78 -1.55
CA PHE A 5 7.48 20.84 -1.21
C PHE A 5 6.09 20.26 -0.87
N GLU A 6 5.58 19.34 -1.72
CA GLU A 6 4.30 18.68 -1.50
C GLU A 6 4.28 17.85 -0.21
N LEU A 7 5.36 17.12 0.08
CA LEU A 7 5.46 16.32 1.29
C LEU A 7 5.42 17.20 2.55
N LYS A 8 6.18 18.29 2.57
CA LYS A 8 6.18 19.22 3.70
C LYS A 8 4.83 19.88 3.90
N LYS A 9 4.18 20.27 2.81
CA LYS A 9 2.85 20.88 2.85
C LYS A 9 1.82 19.90 3.43
N LYS A 10 1.86 18.64 3.01
CA LYS A 10 0.95 17.61 3.50
C LYS A 10 1.18 17.27 4.96
N GLU A 11 2.42 17.24 5.41
CA GLU A 11 2.75 17.00 6.82
C GLU A 11 2.13 18.04 7.75
N LEU A 12 2.06 19.28 7.30
CA LEU A 12 1.46 20.37 8.07
C LEU A 12 -0.08 20.28 8.13
N GLU A 13 -0.69 19.66 7.13
CA GLU A 13 -2.15 19.63 6.98
C GLU A 13 -2.79 18.33 7.44
N LEU A 14 -2.09 17.20 7.31
CA LEU A 14 -2.66 15.87 7.47
C LEU A 14 -1.81 15.00 8.39
N THR A 15 -2.50 14.11 9.11
CA THR A 15 -1.84 13.11 9.97
C THR A 15 -1.39 11.88 9.20
N GLU A 16 -2.00 11.63 8.03
CA GLU A 16 -1.65 10.48 7.18
C GLU A 16 -1.52 10.92 5.73
N VAL A 17 -0.37 10.65 5.13
CA VAL A 17 -0.08 11.03 3.75
C VAL A 17 0.39 9.79 2.99
N ASP A 18 -0.33 9.46 1.92
CA ASP A 18 0.04 8.34 1.05
C ASP A 18 0.97 8.83 -0.04
N LEU A 19 2.22 8.37 0.00
CA LEU A 19 3.24 8.75 -0.97
C LEU A 19 2.84 8.42 -2.41
N ALA A 20 2.15 7.30 -2.61
CA ALA A 20 1.70 6.90 -3.94
C ALA A 20 0.77 7.96 -4.56
N LYS A 21 -0.12 8.54 -3.75
CA LYS A 21 -1.03 9.60 -4.22
C LYS A 21 -0.28 10.88 -4.58
N ILE A 22 0.71 11.25 -3.76
CA ILE A 22 1.51 12.45 -4.03
C ILE A 22 2.28 12.32 -5.34
N LEU A 23 2.85 11.15 -5.59
CA LEU A 23 3.62 10.89 -6.80
C LEU A 23 2.74 10.67 -8.02
N GLY A 24 1.44 10.52 -7.84
CA GLY A 24 0.51 10.25 -8.93
C GLY A 24 0.73 8.87 -9.56
N ILE A 25 1.28 7.93 -8.83
CA ILE A 25 1.48 6.57 -9.33
C ILE A 25 0.19 5.75 -9.17
N ARG A 26 0.11 4.69 -9.95
CA ARG A 26 -1.04 3.80 -9.92
C ARG A 26 -1.08 3.01 -8.63
N ILE A 27 -2.30 2.74 -8.13
CA ILE A 27 -2.47 1.95 -6.91
C ILE A 27 -1.92 0.55 -7.12
N ILE A 28 -1.24 0.03 -6.10
CA ILE A 28 -0.69 -1.33 -6.12
C ILE A 28 -1.79 -2.31 -5.77
N TYR A 29 -2.21 -3.12 -6.74
CA TYR A 29 -3.24 -4.13 -6.57
C TYR A 29 -2.65 -5.52 -6.45
N PHE A 30 -3.44 -6.44 -5.89
CA PHE A 30 -3.09 -7.86 -5.78
C PHE A 30 -4.15 -8.72 -6.45
N ASP A 31 -3.73 -9.88 -6.96
CA ASP A 31 -4.67 -10.87 -7.49
C ASP A 31 -5.47 -11.50 -6.34
N LEU A 32 -6.64 -12.03 -6.65
CA LEU A 32 -7.50 -12.67 -5.66
C LEU A 32 -6.73 -13.78 -4.92
N ASP A 33 -6.82 -13.78 -3.60
CA ASP A 33 -6.17 -14.75 -2.71
C ASP A 33 -4.65 -14.84 -2.83
N LYS A 34 -4.00 -13.90 -3.52
CA LYS A 34 -2.55 -13.89 -3.70
C LYS A 34 -1.90 -12.74 -2.93
N HIS A 35 -0.63 -12.93 -2.59
CA HIS A 35 0.16 -11.90 -1.91
C HIS A 35 1.49 -11.62 -2.61
N PHE A 36 1.77 -12.26 -3.74
CA PHE A 36 2.99 -11.95 -4.51
C PHE A 36 2.83 -10.62 -5.25
N ILE A 37 3.96 -9.98 -5.54
CA ILE A 37 3.98 -8.69 -6.23
C ILE A 37 3.78 -8.94 -7.74
N ARG A 38 2.71 -8.38 -8.29
CA ARG A 38 2.42 -8.45 -9.72
C ARG A 38 3.46 -7.67 -10.51
N THR A 39 3.65 -8.04 -11.78
CA THR A 39 4.61 -7.36 -12.65
C THR A 39 4.31 -5.86 -12.80
N ASP A 40 3.02 -5.51 -12.95
CA ASP A 40 2.60 -4.11 -13.04
C ASP A 40 2.83 -3.38 -11.71
N ALA A 41 2.64 -4.06 -10.59
CA ALA A 41 2.90 -3.50 -9.27
C ALA A 41 4.39 -3.20 -9.07
N ALA A 42 5.27 -4.10 -9.53
CA ALA A 42 6.71 -3.92 -9.40
C ALA A 42 7.20 -2.64 -10.09
N LEU A 43 6.63 -2.30 -11.24
CA LEU A 43 6.97 -1.07 -11.96
C LEU A 43 6.61 0.17 -11.13
N GLU A 44 5.47 0.14 -10.47
CA GLU A 44 5.03 1.26 -9.63
C GLU A 44 5.80 1.32 -8.31
N LEU A 45 6.10 0.17 -7.71
CA LEU A 45 6.88 0.10 -6.48
C LEU A 45 8.31 0.64 -6.67
N GLN A 46 8.86 0.51 -7.88
CA GLN A 46 10.17 1.07 -8.16
C GLN A 46 10.18 2.59 -7.98
N LYS A 47 9.09 3.26 -8.29
CA LYS A 47 8.96 4.71 -8.09
C LYS A 47 9.02 5.05 -6.59
N ILE A 48 8.39 4.25 -5.75
CA ILE A 48 8.45 4.40 -4.29
C ILE A 48 9.90 4.23 -3.80
N ALA A 49 10.56 3.16 -4.25
CA ALA A 49 11.95 2.89 -3.87
C ALA A 49 12.88 4.05 -4.28
N ASP A 50 12.71 4.56 -5.50
CA ASP A 50 13.54 5.65 -6.01
C ASP A 50 13.40 6.92 -5.17
N ILE A 51 12.18 7.27 -4.78
CA ILE A 51 11.92 8.43 -3.93
C ILE A 51 12.52 8.23 -2.53
N MET A 52 12.39 7.05 -1.96
CA MET A 52 12.95 6.77 -0.64
C MET A 52 14.48 6.84 -0.65
N LYS A 53 15.11 6.46 -1.76
CA LYS A 53 16.57 6.60 -1.90
C LYS A 53 16.98 8.06 -2.01
N GLN A 54 16.16 8.88 -2.65
CA GLN A 54 16.41 10.30 -2.81
C GLN A 54 16.25 11.05 -1.48
N TYR A 55 15.39 10.58 -0.58
CA TYR A 55 15.11 11.17 0.71
C TYR A 55 15.39 10.18 1.84
N PRO A 56 16.68 10.06 2.27
CA PRO A 56 17.08 8.99 3.22
C PRO A 56 16.41 9.05 4.59
N GLN A 57 15.82 10.16 4.98
CA GLN A 57 15.15 10.33 6.26
C GLN A 57 13.71 9.80 6.24
N MET A 58 13.16 9.57 5.05
CA MET A 58 11.76 9.17 4.91
C MET A 58 11.53 7.75 5.43
N LYS A 59 10.48 7.59 6.23
CA LYS A 59 10.01 6.29 6.72
C LYS A 59 8.57 6.08 6.26
N ILE A 60 8.25 4.86 5.86
CA ILE A 60 6.95 4.50 5.27
C ILE A 60 6.33 3.35 6.05
N ASP A 61 5.03 3.46 6.34
CA ASP A 61 4.22 2.34 6.81
C ASP A 61 3.44 1.79 5.62
N VAL A 62 3.75 0.55 5.24
CA VAL A 62 3.05 -0.15 4.17
C VAL A 62 1.77 -0.73 4.76
N ARG A 63 0.62 -0.30 4.23
CA ARG A 63 -0.70 -0.76 4.68
C ARG A 63 -1.38 -1.49 3.54
N SER A 64 -1.73 -2.75 3.78
CA SER A 64 -2.35 -3.58 2.76
C SER A 64 -3.75 -4.02 3.15
N HIS A 65 -4.57 -4.29 2.13
CA HIS A 65 -5.99 -4.51 2.28
C HIS A 65 -6.47 -5.66 1.40
N THR A 66 -7.62 -6.23 1.77
CA THR A 66 -8.31 -7.24 0.97
C THR A 66 -9.68 -6.73 0.55
N ASP A 67 -10.33 -7.46 -0.38
CA ASP A 67 -11.76 -7.32 -0.56
C ASP A 67 -12.49 -8.07 0.56
N SER A 68 -13.83 -8.02 0.56
CA SER A 68 -14.66 -8.61 1.61
C SER A 68 -15.02 -10.07 1.39
N ARG A 69 -14.58 -10.68 0.30
CA ARG A 69 -14.82 -12.09 0.01
C ARG A 69 -13.89 -12.94 0.86
N SER A 70 -14.35 -13.97 1.47
CA SER A 70 -13.67 -14.85 2.43
C SER A 70 -13.83 -14.36 3.87
N ALA A 71 -13.46 -15.22 4.82
CA ALA A 71 -13.61 -14.92 6.25
C ALA A 71 -12.71 -13.78 6.69
N ALA A 72 -13.17 -13.00 7.65
CA ALA A 72 -12.45 -11.85 8.14
C ALA A 72 -11.05 -12.20 8.65
N ASP A 73 -10.91 -13.31 9.38
CA ASP A 73 -9.60 -13.76 9.90
C ASP A 73 -8.64 -14.11 8.76
N TYR A 74 -9.13 -14.79 7.74
CA TYR A 74 -8.35 -15.12 6.56
C TYR A 74 -7.87 -13.84 5.86
N ASN A 75 -8.79 -12.88 5.70
CA ASN A 75 -8.47 -11.60 5.04
C ASN A 75 -7.44 -10.80 5.83
N LEU A 76 -7.53 -10.83 7.15
CA LEU A 76 -6.55 -10.15 7.99
C LEU A 76 -5.15 -10.74 7.77
N GLN A 77 -5.03 -12.06 7.78
CA GLN A 77 -3.76 -12.75 7.53
C GLN A 77 -3.24 -12.50 6.11
N LEU A 78 -4.12 -12.53 5.11
CA LEU A 78 -3.73 -12.29 3.73
C LEU A 78 -3.20 -10.86 3.55
N SER A 79 -3.86 -9.87 4.16
CA SER A 79 -3.41 -8.49 4.06
C SER A 79 -2.06 -8.29 4.73
N GLN A 80 -1.80 -8.97 5.85
CA GLN A 80 -0.48 -8.91 6.48
C GLN A 80 0.59 -9.50 5.56
N LYS A 81 0.30 -10.62 4.90
CA LYS A 81 1.22 -11.22 3.92
C LYS A 81 1.49 -10.28 2.76
N ARG A 82 0.46 -9.55 2.30
CA ARG A 82 0.61 -8.55 1.23
C ARG A 82 1.49 -7.39 1.67
N ALA A 83 1.29 -6.88 2.88
CA ALA A 83 2.12 -5.82 3.43
C ALA A 83 3.57 -6.29 3.59
N ASP A 84 3.77 -7.51 4.10
CA ASP A 84 5.10 -8.09 4.28
C ASP A 84 5.79 -8.30 2.94
N ALA A 85 5.09 -8.79 1.93
CA ALA A 85 5.65 -9.01 0.59
C ALA A 85 6.08 -7.68 -0.05
N THR A 86 5.25 -6.65 0.10
CA THR A 86 5.56 -5.31 -0.42
C THR A 86 6.79 -4.73 0.28
N ARG A 87 6.85 -4.84 1.60
CA ARG A 87 8.00 -4.39 2.38
C ARG A 87 9.27 -5.14 1.97
N ALA A 88 9.18 -6.46 1.85
CA ALA A 88 10.32 -7.29 1.44
C ALA A 88 10.82 -6.90 0.05
N TRP A 89 9.91 -6.59 -0.87
CA TRP A 89 10.29 -6.14 -2.20
C TRP A 89 11.09 -4.84 -2.15
N LEU A 90 10.64 -3.88 -1.35
CA LEU A 90 11.34 -2.60 -1.19
C LEU A 90 12.72 -2.77 -0.54
N ILE A 91 12.84 -3.64 0.46
CA ILE A 91 14.13 -3.96 1.08
C ILE A 91 15.08 -4.54 0.04
N LYS A 92 14.58 -5.42 -0.82
CA LYS A 92 15.38 -6.04 -1.88
C LYS A 92 15.88 -5.00 -2.88
N GLN A 93 15.18 -3.89 -3.05
CA GLN A 93 15.60 -2.78 -3.91
C GLN A 93 16.59 -1.83 -3.21
N GLY A 94 16.98 -2.13 -1.99
CA GLY A 94 18.01 -1.35 -1.29
C GLY A 94 17.48 -0.40 -0.21
N ILE A 95 16.20 -0.47 0.13
CA ILE A 95 15.65 0.36 1.22
C ILE A 95 15.92 -0.35 2.56
N ALA A 96 16.50 0.38 3.51
CA ALA A 96 16.83 -0.18 4.82
C ALA A 96 15.56 -0.64 5.57
N ALA A 97 15.63 -1.80 6.20
CA ALA A 97 14.48 -2.42 6.87
C ALA A 97 13.88 -1.53 7.97
N ASP A 98 14.71 -0.75 8.67
CA ASP A 98 14.26 0.12 9.76
C ASP A 98 13.50 1.36 9.27
N ARG A 99 13.45 1.58 7.97
CA ARG A 99 12.68 2.67 7.36
C ARG A 99 11.27 2.23 6.94
N LEU A 100 10.95 0.96 7.14
CA LEU A 100 9.71 0.36 6.64
C LEU A 100 9.01 -0.43 7.75
N THR A 101 7.71 -0.18 7.91
CA THR A 101 6.81 -1.03 8.70
C THR A 101 5.75 -1.60 7.77
N ALA A 102 5.06 -2.65 8.20
CA ALA A 102 4.05 -3.31 7.37
C ALA A 102 2.88 -3.76 8.23
N HIS A 103 1.68 -3.35 7.83
CA HIS A 103 0.45 -3.68 8.55
C HIS A 103 -0.66 -4.10 7.60
N GLY A 104 -1.36 -5.18 7.95
CA GLY A 104 -2.53 -5.64 7.23
C GLY A 104 -3.81 -5.26 7.95
N TYR A 105 -4.79 -4.79 7.21
CA TYR A 105 -6.09 -4.36 7.73
C TYR A 105 -7.25 -5.27 7.32
N GLY A 106 -6.97 -6.31 6.52
CA GLY A 106 -8.02 -7.18 6.01
C GLY A 106 -9.06 -6.38 5.23
N GLU A 107 -10.32 -6.65 5.51
CA GLU A 107 -11.44 -5.96 4.87
C GLU A 107 -11.98 -4.77 5.69
N SER A 108 -11.29 -4.35 6.74
CA SER A 108 -11.80 -3.33 7.66
C SER A 108 -11.83 -1.92 7.09
N LYS A 109 -11.13 -1.66 5.99
CA LYS A 109 -11.03 -0.33 5.37
C LYS A 109 -11.31 -0.40 3.88
N LEU A 110 -12.53 -0.77 3.51
CA LEU A 110 -12.95 -0.82 2.11
C LEU A 110 -13.07 0.60 1.54
N VAL A 111 -12.75 0.74 0.25
CA VAL A 111 -12.85 2.04 -0.45
C VAL A 111 -14.19 2.22 -1.14
N ASN A 112 -15.05 1.19 -1.12
CA ASN A 112 -16.36 1.21 -1.75
C ASN A 112 -17.38 0.47 -0.87
N GLN A 113 -18.58 0.26 -1.39
CA GLN A 113 -19.69 -0.35 -0.64
C GLN A 113 -19.65 -1.88 -0.61
N CYS A 114 -18.56 -2.50 -1.04
CA CYS A 114 -18.50 -3.97 -1.24
C CYS A 114 -18.19 -4.74 0.04
N ALA A 115 -18.96 -4.48 1.10
CA ALA A 115 -18.88 -5.20 2.37
C ALA A 115 -19.51 -6.59 2.25
N ASP A 116 -19.45 -7.38 3.32
CA ASP A 116 -20.02 -8.71 3.37
C ASP A 116 -21.51 -8.69 3.00
N GLY A 117 -21.91 -9.59 2.12
CA GLY A 117 -23.29 -9.69 1.68
C GLY A 117 -23.68 -8.76 0.55
N ILE A 118 -22.82 -7.82 0.16
CA ILE A 118 -23.08 -6.90 -0.95
C ILE A 118 -22.52 -7.52 -2.23
N LYS A 119 -23.34 -7.59 -3.27
CA LYS A 119 -22.91 -8.15 -4.55
C LYS A 119 -22.12 -7.10 -5.34
N CYS A 120 -20.89 -7.41 -5.68
CA CYS A 120 -20.01 -6.53 -6.44
C CYS A 120 -19.34 -7.29 -7.59
N SER A 121 -18.89 -6.55 -8.60
CA SER A 121 -18.10 -7.10 -9.70
C SER A 121 -16.66 -7.39 -9.24
N ASP A 122 -15.94 -8.19 -10.03
CA ASP A 122 -14.52 -8.45 -9.75
C ASP A 122 -13.69 -7.16 -9.76
N VAL A 123 -14.01 -6.22 -10.64
CA VAL A 123 -13.33 -4.93 -10.70
C VAL A 123 -13.54 -4.14 -9.42
N GLN A 124 -14.78 -4.11 -8.90
CA GLN A 124 -15.07 -3.42 -7.64
C GLN A 124 -14.35 -4.06 -6.46
N HIS A 125 -14.27 -5.40 -6.41
CA HIS A 125 -13.51 -6.08 -5.37
C HIS A 125 -12.01 -5.81 -5.51
N GLN A 126 -11.49 -5.72 -6.74
CA GLN A 126 -10.08 -5.42 -6.96
C GLN A 126 -9.68 -4.05 -6.38
N GLU A 127 -10.56 -3.08 -6.39
CA GLU A 127 -10.29 -1.76 -5.81
C GLU A 127 -9.88 -1.86 -4.33
N ASN A 128 -10.35 -2.88 -3.63
CA ASN A 128 -10.03 -3.10 -2.21
C ASN A 128 -8.74 -3.90 -2.00
N ARG A 129 -8.27 -4.66 -2.98
CA ARG A 129 -7.05 -5.47 -2.90
C ARG A 129 -5.83 -4.61 -3.22
N ARG A 130 -5.46 -3.74 -2.30
CA ARG A 130 -4.47 -2.70 -2.54
C ARG A 130 -3.49 -2.52 -1.40
N SER A 131 -2.39 -1.81 -1.68
CA SER A 131 -1.45 -1.33 -0.67
C SER A 131 -1.37 0.20 -0.70
N GLU A 132 -1.19 0.77 0.48
CA GLU A 132 -0.97 2.20 0.67
C GLU A 132 0.40 2.41 1.30
N PHE A 133 1.01 3.58 1.07
CA PHE A 133 2.37 3.89 1.49
C PHE A 133 2.35 5.17 2.31
N ILE A 134 2.10 5.01 3.61
CA ILE A 134 1.86 6.14 4.50
C ILE A 134 3.18 6.65 5.05
N ILE A 135 3.46 7.93 4.83
CA ILE A 135 4.66 8.57 5.34
C ILE A 135 4.50 8.76 6.85
N ILE A 136 5.43 8.22 7.63
CA ILE A 136 5.39 8.31 9.09
C ILE A 136 6.50 9.21 9.64
N GLU A 137 7.45 9.58 8.77
CA GLU A 137 8.52 10.48 9.17
C GLU A 137 9.19 11.13 7.98
#